data_e29d362e11c6c43c447a54d152c332a5
#
_entry.id   e29d362e11c6c43c447a54d152c332a5
#
_cell.length_a   1.000
_cell.length_b   1.000
_cell.length_c   1.000
_cell.angle_alpha   90.00
_cell.angle_beta   90.00
_cell.angle_gamma   90.00
#
_symmetry.space_group_name_H-M   'P 1'
#
loop_
_entity.id
_entity.type
_entity.pdbx_description
1 polymer ?
#
loop_
_entity_poly.entity_id
_entity_poly.type
_entity_poly.pdbx_seq_one_letter_code
_entity_poly.pdbx_strand_id
1 'polypeptide(L)'
;MRDLEIKKYKKLNELAQSDGIVIFGEGTDTNIPLCELRQALGVDKKMYNRSFSELSIHDAVNVFDACISPIAPETVFIHIGESDITAFKGNHSNFDIEYRALIKHIREQNKKCRIAVISIKHTDNNPDVEEMNQHLKYIADSEKCEFGDLTVQKVWNPKATMQTSSFIRNMGFVHPIKTPKPLYDLIRVLFCSEVCA
;
A
#
# COMPACT_ATOMS: atom_id res chain seq x y z
N MET A 1 -12.49 2.09 -18.02
CA MET A 1 -12.55 1.24 -16.80
C MET A 1 -12.28 2.08 -15.56
N ARG A 2 -11.18 2.81 -15.49
CA ARG A 2 -10.79 3.68 -14.35
C ARG A 2 -11.89 4.64 -13.87
N ASP A 3 -12.62 5.31 -14.77
CA ASP A 3 -13.71 6.23 -14.38
C ASP A 3 -14.84 5.56 -13.61
N LEU A 4 -15.11 4.29 -13.89
CA LEU A 4 -16.11 3.51 -13.15
C LEU A 4 -15.60 3.17 -11.74
N GLU A 5 -14.32 2.84 -11.60
CA GLU A 5 -13.70 2.60 -10.31
C GLU A 5 -13.67 3.87 -9.45
N ILE A 6 -13.32 5.01 -10.05
CA ILE A 6 -13.39 6.32 -9.38
C ILE A 6 -14.81 6.63 -8.90
N LYS A 7 -15.83 6.45 -9.75
CA LYS A 7 -17.22 6.64 -9.36
C LYS A 7 -17.66 5.72 -8.22
N LYS A 8 -17.23 4.44 -8.28
CA LYS A 8 -17.48 3.46 -7.22
C LYS A 8 -16.86 3.91 -5.90
N TYR A 9 -15.58 4.32 -5.92
CA TYR A 9 -14.89 4.75 -4.71
C TYR A 9 -15.44 6.05 -4.13
N LYS A 10 -15.80 7.02 -4.96
CA LYS A 10 -16.48 8.24 -4.49
C LYS A 10 -17.77 7.91 -3.75
N LYS A 11 -18.58 6.98 -4.26
CA LYS A 11 -19.81 6.54 -3.60
C LYS A 11 -19.53 5.80 -2.29
N LEU A 12 -18.49 4.95 -2.25
CA LEU A 12 -18.09 4.25 -1.04
C LEU A 12 -17.52 5.20 0.03
N ASN A 13 -16.94 6.33 -0.40
CA ASN A 13 -16.42 7.33 0.53
C ASN A 13 -17.54 8.04 1.33
N GLU A 14 -18.77 8.06 0.85
CA GLU A 14 -19.93 8.58 1.62
C GLU A 14 -20.16 7.78 2.92
N LEU A 15 -19.69 6.53 2.96
CA LEU A 15 -19.80 5.62 4.12
C LEU A 15 -18.48 5.50 4.91
N ALA A 16 -17.41 6.09 4.40
CA ALA A 16 -16.09 5.97 5.01
C ALA A 16 -15.94 6.91 6.22
N GLN A 17 -15.11 6.50 7.15
CA GLN A 17 -14.70 7.28 8.32
C GLN A 17 -13.24 7.71 8.13
N SER A 18 -12.89 8.89 8.64
CA SER A 18 -11.52 9.39 8.65
C SER A 18 -10.58 8.52 9.52
N ASP A 19 -9.28 8.80 9.44
CA ASP A 19 -8.23 8.18 10.26
C ASP A 19 -8.11 6.66 10.08
N GLY A 20 -8.54 6.16 8.92
CA GLY A 20 -8.38 4.76 8.54
C GLY A 20 -7.06 4.45 7.86
N ILE A 21 -6.88 3.17 7.55
CA ILE A 21 -5.78 2.64 6.76
C ILE A 21 -6.26 2.44 5.33
N VAL A 22 -5.52 2.94 4.36
CA VAL A 22 -5.87 2.80 2.93
C VAL A 22 -4.81 1.98 2.22
N ILE A 23 -5.25 0.99 1.42
CA ILE A 23 -4.44 0.38 0.38
C ILE A 23 -4.69 1.15 -0.90
N PHE A 24 -3.62 1.72 -1.45
CA PHE A 24 -3.58 2.40 -2.72
C PHE A 24 -2.64 1.63 -3.65
N GLY A 25 -3.21 0.70 -4.37
CA GLY A 25 -2.47 -0.25 -5.20
C GLY A 25 -3.09 -0.44 -6.57
N GLU A 26 -2.62 -1.46 -7.26
CA GLU A 26 -3.09 -1.84 -8.59
C GLU A 26 -3.18 -3.36 -8.78
N GLY A 27 -3.72 -3.78 -9.92
CA GLY A 27 -3.76 -5.18 -10.30
C GLY A 27 -4.51 -6.06 -9.32
N THR A 28 -3.84 -7.08 -8.82
CA THR A 28 -4.41 -8.08 -7.90
C THR A 28 -4.83 -7.50 -6.55
N ASP A 29 -4.32 -6.34 -6.16
CA ASP A 29 -4.69 -5.68 -4.90
C ASP A 29 -6.18 -5.34 -4.83
N THR A 30 -6.84 -5.17 -5.96
CA THR A 30 -8.29 -4.95 -6.02
C THR A 30 -9.08 -6.07 -5.34
N ASN A 31 -8.53 -7.27 -5.26
CA ASN A 31 -9.16 -8.47 -4.72
C ASN A 31 -8.83 -8.72 -3.24
N ILE A 32 -8.00 -7.88 -2.60
CA ILE A 32 -7.64 -8.06 -1.18
C ILE A 32 -8.91 -7.99 -0.32
N PRO A 33 -9.27 -9.07 0.41
CA PRO A 33 -10.50 -9.14 1.21
C PRO A 33 -10.32 -8.42 2.56
N LEU A 34 -10.16 -7.10 2.53
CA LEU A 34 -9.79 -6.29 3.70
C LEU A 34 -10.73 -6.45 4.90
N CYS A 35 -12.03 -6.63 4.67
CA CYS A 35 -12.98 -6.77 5.78
C CYS A 35 -12.71 -8.05 6.57
N GLU A 36 -12.46 -9.16 5.87
CA GLU A 36 -12.15 -10.45 6.47
C GLU A 36 -10.79 -10.42 7.16
N LEU A 37 -9.77 -9.90 6.47
CA LEU A 37 -8.42 -9.77 7.03
C LEU A 37 -8.40 -8.88 8.27
N ARG A 38 -9.08 -7.74 8.23
CA ARG A 38 -9.22 -6.85 9.37
C ARG A 38 -9.83 -7.57 10.57
N GLN A 39 -10.89 -8.34 10.35
CA GLN A 39 -11.56 -9.11 11.40
C GLN A 39 -10.68 -10.23 11.93
N ALA A 40 -10.07 -11.01 11.04
CA ALA A 40 -9.20 -12.13 11.40
C ALA A 40 -7.95 -11.67 12.19
N LEU A 41 -7.41 -10.50 11.85
CA LEU A 41 -6.24 -9.92 12.49
C LEU A 41 -6.56 -9.09 13.75
N GLY A 42 -7.85 -8.88 14.06
CA GLY A 42 -8.27 -8.07 15.20
C GLY A 42 -7.84 -6.60 15.10
N VAL A 43 -7.81 -6.06 13.88
CA VAL A 43 -7.44 -4.66 13.64
C VAL A 43 -8.64 -3.76 13.90
N ASP A 44 -8.58 -2.89 14.91
CA ASP A 44 -9.69 -2.01 15.27
C ASP A 44 -9.87 -0.86 14.27
N LYS A 45 -8.78 -0.40 13.65
CA LYS A 45 -8.82 0.66 12.64
C LYS A 45 -9.61 0.24 11.41
N LYS A 46 -10.33 1.19 10.83
CA LYS A 46 -11.00 0.99 9.54
C LYS A 46 -9.94 0.80 8.45
N MET A 47 -10.21 -0.10 7.53
CA MET A 47 -9.34 -0.39 6.40
C MET A 47 -10.14 -0.24 5.10
N TYR A 48 -9.55 0.44 4.13
CA TYR A 48 -10.19 0.74 2.85
C TYR A 48 -9.31 0.31 1.70
N ASN A 49 -9.84 -0.49 0.80
CA ASN A 49 -9.20 -0.78 -0.47
C ASN A 49 -9.59 0.31 -1.49
N ARG A 50 -8.58 1.01 -2.00
CA ARG A 50 -8.69 1.99 -3.08
C ARG A 50 -7.70 1.67 -4.18
N SER A 51 -7.58 0.37 -4.47
CA SER A 51 -6.73 -0.13 -5.55
C SER A 51 -7.50 -0.16 -6.86
N PHE A 52 -6.80 -0.06 -7.96
CA PHE A 52 -7.33 0.01 -9.31
C PHE A 52 -6.88 -1.19 -10.13
N SER A 53 -7.65 -1.57 -11.14
CA SER A 53 -7.26 -2.68 -12.03
C SER A 53 -5.96 -2.37 -12.78
N GLU A 54 -5.73 -1.09 -13.08
CA GLU A 54 -4.55 -0.57 -13.74
C GLU A 54 -4.36 0.90 -13.33
N LEU A 55 -3.19 1.23 -12.79
CA LEU A 55 -2.88 2.57 -12.31
C LEU A 55 -1.40 2.91 -12.50
N SER A 56 -1.11 3.83 -13.39
CA SER A 56 0.24 4.35 -13.54
C SER A 56 0.54 5.42 -12.48
N ILE A 57 1.80 5.54 -12.09
CA ILE A 57 2.26 6.56 -11.14
C ILE A 57 1.97 7.98 -11.64
N HIS A 58 1.97 8.18 -12.96
CA HIS A 58 1.62 9.47 -13.59
C HIS A 58 0.23 9.97 -13.20
N ASP A 59 -0.74 9.07 -13.10
CA ASP A 59 -2.12 9.40 -12.77
C ASP A 59 -2.41 9.36 -11.26
N ALA A 60 -1.47 8.84 -10.47
CA ALA A 60 -1.69 8.51 -9.07
C ALA A 60 -2.09 9.71 -8.20
N VAL A 61 -1.54 10.90 -8.42
CA VAL A 61 -1.90 12.12 -7.67
C VAL A 61 -3.37 12.48 -7.91
N ASN A 62 -3.82 12.49 -9.16
CA ASN A 62 -5.20 12.84 -9.50
C ASN A 62 -6.20 11.83 -8.92
N VAL A 63 -5.83 10.55 -8.97
CA VAL A 63 -6.65 9.46 -8.42
C VAL A 63 -6.69 9.50 -6.90
N PHE A 64 -5.55 9.81 -6.26
CA PHE A 64 -5.48 10.01 -4.81
C PHE A 64 -6.44 11.11 -4.36
N ASP A 65 -6.44 12.26 -5.01
CA ASP A 65 -7.34 13.36 -4.70
C ASP A 65 -8.82 12.98 -4.86
N ALA A 66 -9.11 12.23 -5.93
CA ALA A 66 -10.50 11.85 -6.23
C ALA A 66 -11.06 10.81 -5.25
N CYS A 67 -10.23 9.89 -4.74
CA CYS A 67 -10.69 8.66 -4.09
C CYS A 67 -10.17 8.47 -2.66
N ILE A 68 -9.04 9.09 -2.28
CA ILE A 68 -8.37 8.81 -1.01
C ILE A 68 -8.32 10.06 -0.12
N SER A 69 -7.94 11.21 -0.66
CA SER A 69 -7.87 12.46 0.10
C SER A 69 -9.17 12.77 0.88
N PRO A 70 -10.40 12.55 0.31
CA PRO A 70 -11.65 12.84 1.03
C PRO A 70 -11.88 12.03 2.31
N ILE A 71 -11.21 10.88 2.46
CA ILE A 71 -11.33 10.04 3.67
C ILE A 71 -10.23 10.30 4.69
N ALA A 72 -9.34 11.26 4.44
CA ALA A 72 -8.29 11.72 5.35
C ALA A 72 -7.56 10.55 6.08
N PRO A 73 -6.85 9.66 5.37
CA PRO A 73 -6.27 8.46 5.97
C PRO A 73 -5.15 8.80 6.96
N GLU A 74 -5.05 8.01 8.04
CA GLU A 74 -3.91 8.03 8.95
C GLU A 74 -2.70 7.27 8.37
N THR A 75 -2.99 6.23 7.58
CA THR A 75 -1.95 5.40 6.96
C THR A 75 -2.31 5.08 5.52
N VAL A 76 -1.33 5.19 4.62
CA VAL A 76 -1.47 4.80 3.21
C VAL A 76 -0.38 3.80 2.86
N PHE A 77 -0.79 2.63 2.36
CA PHE A 77 0.08 1.68 1.67
C PHE A 77 0.06 2.00 0.18
N ILE A 78 1.19 2.33 -0.40
CA ILE A 78 1.34 2.59 -1.83
C ILE A 78 1.97 1.35 -2.48
N HIS A 79 1.21 0.66 -3.34
CA HIS A 79 1.67 -0.50 -4.10
C HIS A 79 1.37 -0.28 -5.58
N ILE A 80 2.13 0.64 -6.19
CA ILE A 80 1.99 1.11 -7.57
C ILE A 80 3.34 0.99 -8.27
N GLY A 81 3.34 0.59 -9.54
CA GLY A 81 4.52 0.49 -10.40
C GLY A 81 4.48 -0.72 -11.34
N GLU A 82 3.58 -1.70 -11.15
CA GLU A 82 3.47 -2.85 -12.04
C GLU A 82 3.08 -2.40 -13.45
N SER A 83 2.14 -1.49 -13.58
CA SER A 83 1.74 -0.88 -14.86
C SER A 83 2.82 0.02 -15.47
N ASP A 84 3.80 0.46 -14.68
CA ASP A 84 4.84 1.41 -15.10
C ASP A 84 6.14 0.73 -15.56
N ILE A 85 6.30 -0.60 -15.43
CA ILE A 85 7.56 -1.30 -15.71
C ILE A 85 8.12 -0.96 -17.11
N THR A 86 7.26 -0.91 -18.13
CA THR A 86 7.69 -0.59 -19.50
C THR A 86 8.15 0.86 -19.64
N ALA A 87 7.44 1.81 -19.01
CA ALA A 87 7.80 3.23 -19.02
C ALA A 87 9.06 3.50 -18.18
N PHE A 88 9.22 2.79 -17.06
CA PHE A 88 10.38 2.85 -16.20
C PHE A 88 11.68 2.52 -16.93
N LYS A 89 11.71 1.47 -17.76
CA LYS A 89 12.88 1.14 -18.61
C LYS A 89 13.35 2.29 -19.49
N GLY A 90 12.41 3.08 -19.97
CA GLY A 90 12.73 4.22 -20.84
C GLY A 90 13.23 5.46 -20.07
N ASN A 91 12.79 5.64 -18.82
CA ASN A 91 13.11 6.84 -18.04
C ASN A 91 12.88 6.65 -16.52
N HIS A 92 13.86 6.07 -15.85
CA HIS A 92 13.84 5.86 -14.38
C HIS A 92 13.64 7.17 -13.60
N SER A 93 14.29 8.26 -14.07
CA SER A 93 14.22 9.54 -13.39
C SER A 93 12.82 10.14 -13.35
N ASN A 94 12.04 9.95 -14.42
CA ASN A 94 10.66 10.43 -14.46
C ASN A 94 9.78 9.67 -13.45
N PHE A 95 9.93 8.36 -13.38
CA PHE A 95 9.24 7.53 -12.39
C PHE A 95 9.55 7.99 -10.97
N ASP A 96 10.83 8.22 -10.65
CA ASP A 96 11.25 8.69 -9.34
C ASP A 96 10.64 10.05 -8.98
N ILE A 97 10.60 10.98 -9.94
CA ILE A 97 10.03 12.32 -9.77
C ILE A 97 8.52 12.21 -9.47
N GLU A 98 7.79 11.43 -10.25
CA GLU A 98 6.34 11.26 -10.08
C GLU A 98 6.00 10.54 -8.77
N TYR A 99 6.79 9.54 -8.38
CA TYR A 99 6.59 8.84 -7.12
C TYR A 99 6.82 9.75 -5.90
N ARG A 100 7.88 10.57 -5.94
CA ARG A 100 8.15 11.60 -4.92
C ARG A 100 7.07 12.66 -4.89
N ALA A 101 6.54 13.06 -6.05
CA ALA A 101 5.44 14.01 -6.14
C ALA A 101 4.18 13.47 -5.43
N LEU A 102 3.86 12.18 -5.61
CA LEU A 102 2.76 11.53 -4.90
C LEU A 102 2.97 11.56 -3.38
N ILE A 103 4.15 11.14 -2.90
CA ILE A 103 4.46 11.14 -1.46
C ILE A 103 4.35 12.55 -0.86
N LYS A 104 4.93 13.54 -1.55
CA LYS A 104 4.87 14.94 -1.14
C LYS A 104 3.41 15.40 -1.07
N HIS A 105 2.62 15.11 -2.09
CA HIS A 105 1.22 15.47 -2.16
C HIS A 105 0.40 14.88 -0.99
N ILE A 106 0.58 13.60 -0.67
CA ILE A 106 -0.06 12.95 0.49
C ILE A 106 0.28 13.70 1.78
N ARG A 107 1.54 14.10 1.96
CA ARG A 107 1.98 14.84 3.16
C ARG A 107 1.47 16.26 3.22
N GLU A 108 1.26 16.91 2.11
CA GLU A 108 0.63 18.22 2.03
C GLU A 108 -0.82 18.19 2.51
N GLN A 109 -1.54 17.10 2.19
CA GLN A 109 -2.91 16.88 2.66
C GLN A 109 -2.96 16.49 4.14
N ASN A 110 -2.06 15.63 4.59
CA ASN A 110 -1.98 15.21 6.00
C ASN A 110 -0.52 14.95 6.42
N LYS A 111 0.07 15.92 7.13
CA LYS A 111 1.47 15.86 7.61
C LYS A 111 1.74 14.68 8.55
N LYS A 112 0.71 14.13 9.19
CA LYS A 112 0.82 13.01 10.13
C LYS A 112 0.56 11.66 9.47
N CYS A 113 0.18 11.64 8.19
CA CYS A 113 -0.07 10.41 7.47
C CYS A 113 1.19 9.55 7.43
N ARG A 114 1.07 8.31 7.89
CA ARG A 114 2.10 7.30 7.73
C ARG A 114 2.03 6.76 6.29
N ILE A 115 3.16 6.71 5.64
CA ILE A 115 3.26 6.25 4.26
C ILE A 115 4.19 5.05 4.24
N ALA A 116 3.72 3.95 3.66
CA ALA A 116 4.53 2.78 3.39
C ALA A 116 4.53 2.51 1.88
N VAL A 117 5.70 2.50 1.29
CA VAL A 117 5.93 2.10 -0.10
C VAL A 117 6.13 0.59 -0.12
N ILE A 118 5.41 -0.10 -0.99
CA ILE A 118 5.46 -1.56 -1.11
C ILE A 118 6.19 -1.92 -2.40
N SER A 119 7.12 -2.88 -2.33
CA SER A 119 7.83 -3.38 -3.51
C SER A 119 6.89 -4.16 -4.43
N ILE A 120 7.15 -4.12 -5.73
CA ILE A 120 6.42 -4.91 -6.72
C ILE A 120 6.80 -6.39 -6.58
N LYS A 121 5.83 -7.29 -6.72
CA LYS A 121 6.06 -8.74 -6.67
C LYS A 121 6.89 -9.21 -7.85
N HIS A 122 7.88 -10.07 -7.57
CA HIS A 122 8.56 -10.83 -8.60
C HIS A 122 7.71 -12.02 -9.02
N THR A 123 7.24 -12.03 -10.26
CA THR A 123 6.56 -13.19 -10.82
C THR A 123 7.51 -14.14 -11.57
N ASP A 124 8.58 -13.63 -12.19
CA ASP A 124 9.44 -14.44 -13.08
C ASP A 124 10.91 -14.00 -13.12
N ASN A 125 11.52 -13.64 -11.99
CA ASN A 125 12.90 -13.13 -11.94
C ASN A 125 13.17 -12.00 -12.96
N ASN A 126 12.21 -11.13 -13.15
CA ASN A 126 12.32 -10.01 -14.08
C ASN A 126 13.32 -8.97 -13.53
N PRO A 127 14.47 -8.74 -14.18
CA PRO A 127 15.49 -7.81 -13.70
C PRO A 127 14.98 -6.36 -13.60
N ASP A 128 14.01 -5.98 -14.43
CA ASP A 128 13.45 -4.64 -14.40
C ASP A 128 12.61 -4.39 -13.13
N VAL A 129 11.94 -5.43 -12.64
CA VAL A 129 11.20 -5.37 -11.36
C VAL A 129 12.16 -5.24 -10.19
N GLU A 130 13.30 -5.96 -10.24
CA GLU A 130 14.33 -5.84 -9.22
C GLU A 130 14.91 -4.42 -9.18
N GLU A 131 15.25 -3.85 -10.34
CA GLU A 131 15.74 -2.48 -10.45
C GLU A 131 14.70 -1.47 -9.97
N MET A 132 13.45 -1.60 -10.38
CA MET A 132 12.37 -0.74 -9.90
C MET A 132 12.20 -0.84 -8.38
N ASN A 133 12.30 -2.03 -7.79
CA ASN A 133 12.23 -2.20 -6.34
C ASN A 133 13.40 -1.53 -5.60
N GLN A 134 14.58 -1.48 -6.20
CA GLN A 134 15.71 -0.73 -5.66
C GLN A 134 15.41 0.78 -5.67
N HIS A 135 14.81 1.32 -6.74
CA HIS A 135 14.35 2.70 -6.82
C HIS A 135 13.27 3.01 -5.79
N LEU A 136 12.25 2.15 -5.67
CA LEU A 136 11.18 2.29 -4.67
C LEU A 136 11.74 2.33 -3.24
N LYS A 137 12.70 1.46 -2.94
CA LYS A 137 13.39 1.46 -1.65
C LYS A 137 14.16 2.76 -1.42
N TYR A 138 14.93 3.21 -2.41
CA TYR A 138 15.68 4.47 -2.33
C TYR A 138 14.75 5.68 -2.13
N ILE A 139 13.62 5.71 -2.83
CA ILE A 139 12.58 6.75 -2.66
C ILE A 139 12.03 6.71 -1.23
N ALA A 140 11.63 5.52 -0.75
CA ALA A 140 11.10 5.37 0.61
C ALA A 140 12.09 5.85 1.67
N ASP A 141 13.35 5.45 1.57
CA ASP A 141 14.41 5.84 2.51
C ASP A 141 14.64 7.38 2.48
N SER A 142 14.77 7.97 1.29
CA SER A 142 15.02 9.41 1.12
C SER A 142 13.84 10.27 1.55
N GLU A 143 12.62 9.81 1.32
CA GLU A 143 11.38 10.48 1.72
C GLU A 143 10.94 10.12 3.14
N LYS A 144 11.72 9.34 3.90
CA LYS A 144 11.38 8.89 5.27
C LYS A 144 10.02 8.20 5.33
N CYS A 145 9.73 7.36 4.35
CA CYS A 145 8.61 6.44 4.32
C CYS A 145 9.04 5.07 4.85
N GLU A 146 8.08 4.27 5.27
CA GLU A 146 8.32 2.86 5.53
C GLU A 146 8.43 2.12 4.20
N PHE A 147 9.23 1.04 4.14
CA PHE A 147 9.37 0.20 2.96
C PHE A 147 8.94 -1.23 3.27
N GLY A 148 8.01 -1.76 2.50
CA GLY A 148 7.55 -3.14 2.58
C GLY A 148 8.13 -3.98 1.45
N ASP A 149 9.13 -4.80 1.76
CA ASP A 149 9.77 -5.67 0.78
C ASP A 149 9.03 -7.00 0.67
N LEU A 150 8.37 -7.23 -0.47
CA LEU A 150 7.66 -8.48 -0.78
C LEU A 150 8.58 -9.55 -1.36
N THR A 151 9.81 -9.21 -1.71
CA THR A 151 10.77 -10.14 -2.32
C THR A 151 11.41 -11.03 -1.26
N VAL A 152 11.44 -10.62 -0.01
CA VAL A 152 12.00 -11.38 1.10
C VAL A 152 11.07 -12.53 1.47
N GLN A 153 11.27 -13.68 0.86
CA GLN A 153 10.61 -14.94 1.20
C GLN A 153 11.06 -15.44 2.59
N LYS A 154 10.53 -14.87 3.66
CA LYS A 154 10.43 -15.63 4.91
C LYS A 154 9.12 -16.39 4.84
N VAL A 155 9.19 -17.72 4.91
CA VAL A 155 8.04 -18.61 4.96
C VAL A 155 7.04 -18.07 5.98
N TRP A 156 5.97 -17.47 5.49
CA TRP A 156 4.90 -17.00 6.36
C TRP A 156 4.08 -18.22 6.79
N ASN A 157 3.99 -18.43 8.09
CA ASN A 157 3.13 -19.46 8.65
C ASN A 157 1.88 -18.80 9.25
N PRO A 158 0.71 -18.87 8.57
CA PRO A 158 -0.52 -18.25 9.04
C PRO A 158 -0.90 -18.70 10.44
N LYS A 159 -0.67 -19.98 10.78
CA LYS A 159 -0.97 -20.52 12.11
C LYS A 159 -0.07 -19.93 13.20
N ALA A 160 1.21 -19.72 12.92
CA ALA A 160 2.11 -19.08 13.86
C ALA A 160 1.75 -17.60 14.08
N THR A 161 1.31 -16.90 13.03
CA THR A 161 0.86 -15.50 13.11
C THR A 161 -0.46 -15.37 13.88
N MET A 162 -1.40 -16.29 13.71
CA MET A 162 -2.67 -16.31 14.47
C MET A 162 -2.47 -16.68 15.94
N GLN A 163 -1.52 -17.57 16.26
CA GLN A 163 -1.17 -17.89 17.64
C GLN A 163 -0.49 -16.73 18.38
N THR A 164 0.08 -15.79 17.67
CA THR A 164 0.60 -14.53 18.21
C THR A 164 -0.44 -13.40 18.16
N SER A 165 -1.70 -13.69 18.49
CA SER A 165 -2.75 -12.66 18.60
C SER A 165 -2.37 -11.51 19.55
N SER A 166 -1.58 -11.79 20.58
CA SER A 166 -0.91 -10.78 21.41
C SER A 166 0.11 -9.94 20.64
N PHE A 167 0.82 -10.54 19.69
CA PHE A 167 1.79 -9.86 18.84
C PHE A 167 1.07 -8.91 17.86
N ILE A 168 -0.01 -9.37 17.24
CA ILE A 168 -0.84 -8.54 16.34
C ILE A 168 -1.53 -7.40 17.11
N ARG A 169 -2.06 -7.66 18.31
CA ARG A 169 -2.60 -6.61 19.19
C ARG A 169 -1.57 -5.58 19.60
N ASN A 170 -0.32 -5.99 19.75
CA ASN A 170 0.81 -5.11 20.06
C ASN A 170 1.37 -4.40 18.82
N MET A 171 0.88 -4.68 17.62
CA MET A 171 1.35 -4.12 16.35
C MET A 171 0.87 -2.69 16.07
N GLY A 172 0.54 -1.89 17.06
CA GLY A 172 0.34 -0.45 16.91
C GLY A 172 -0.85 0.01 16.08
N PHE A 173 -1.63 -0.92 15.55
CA PHE A 173 -2.92 -0.61 14.95
C PHE A 173 -4.01 -0.52 16.03
N VAL A 174 -3.77 -1.11 17.19
CA VAL A 174 -4.62 -1.05 18.38
C VAL A 174 -4.03 -0.12 19.43
N HIS A 175 -2.69 0.03 19.48
CA HIS A 175 -1.97 0.95 20.36
C HIS A 175 -0.89 1.70 19.59
N PRO A 176 -0.60 2.97 19.91
CA PRO A 176 0.48 3.71 19.28
C PRO A 176 1.82 3.03 19.61
N ILE A 177 2.40 2.34 18.64
CA ILE A 177 3.68 1.66 18.83
C ILE A 177 4.81 2.56 18.39
N LYS A 178 5.86 2.53 19.21
CA LYS A 178 7.12 3.27 18.97
C LYS A 178 8.08 2.58 18.00
N THR A 179 7.69 1.47 17.36
CA THR A 179 8.59 0.70 16.49
C THR A 179 7.97 0.40 15.12
N PRO A 180 8.74 0.46 14.02
CA PRO A 180 8.24 0.25 12.66
C PRO A 180 7.83 -1.20 12.32
N LYS A 181 8.15 -2.17 13.16
CA LYS A 181 7.88 -3.60 12.93
C LYS A 181 6.42 -3.98 12.65
N PRO A 182 5.42 -3.36 13.29
CA PRO A 182 4.01 -3.73 13.10
C PRO A 182 3.48 -3.52 11.70
N LEU A 183 3.89 -2.44 11.04
CA LEU A 183 3.42 -2.13 9.69
C LEU A 183 3.96 -3.16 8.68
N TYR A 184 5.20 -3.58 8.85
CA TYR A 184 5.84 -4.59 8.01
C TYR A 184 5.11 -5.94 8.05
N ASP A 185 4.68 -6.38 9.23
CA ASP A 185 3.95 -7.64 9.35
C ASP A 185 2.54 -7.55 8.74
N LEU A 186 1.88 -6.41 8.87
CA LEU A 186 0.60 -6.18 8.19
C LEU A 186 0.76 -6.16 6.66
N ILE A 187 1.78 -5.49 6.15
CA ILE A 187 2.12 -5.49 4.72
C ILE A 187 2.28 -6.92 4.22
N ARG A 188 3.03 -7.75 4.94
CA ARG A 188 3.24 -9.15 4.56
C ARG A 188 1.95 -9.95 4.54
N VAL A 189 1.08 -9.76 5.52
CA VAL A 189 -0.22 -10.45 5.56
C VAL A 189 -1.11 -10.00 4.41
N LEU A 190 -1.15 -8.70 4.13
CA LEU A 190 -2.01 -8.13 3.09
C LEU A 190 -1.56 -8.50 1.68
N PHE A 191 -0.25 -8.51 1.44
CA PHE A 191 0.28 -8.62 0.07
C PHE A 191 0.98 -9.95 -0.23
N CYS A 192 1.38 -10.74 0.79
CA CYS A 192 2.10 -12.00 0.59
C CYS A 192 1.26 -13.24 0.96
N SER A 193 0.02 -13.10 1.45
CA SER A 193 -0.80 -14.25 1.77
C SER A 193 -1.34 -14.88 0.48
N GLU A 194 -1.32 -16.21 0.41
CA GLU A 194 -1.95 -16.98 -0.69
C GLU A 194 -3.47 -16.75 -0.80
N VAL A 195 -4.06 -16.10 0.20
CA VAL A 195 -5.48 -15.71 0.22
C VAL A 195 -5.78 -14.59 -0.79
N CYS A 196 -4.74 -13.89 -1.27
CA CYS A 196 -4.88 -12.80 -2.24
C CYS A 196 -4.55 -13.24 -3.68
N ALA A 197 -4.23 -14.51 -3.91
CA ALA A 197 -3.89 -15.07 -5.22
C ALA A 197 -5.12 -15.64 -5.94
#